data_01b89c01545e640b21f5490a58382acf
#
_entry.id   01b89c01545e640b21f5490a58382acf
#
_cell.length_a   1.000
_cell.length_b   1.000
_cell.length_c   1.000
_cell.angle_alpha   90.00
_cell.angle_beta   90.00
_cell.angle_gamma   90.00
#
_symmetry.space_group_name_H-M   'P 1'
#
loop_
_entity.id
_entity.type
_entity.pdbx_description
1 polymer ?
#
loop_
_entity_poly.entity_id
_entity_poly.type
_entity_poly.pdbx_seq_one_letter_code
_entity_poly.pdbx_strand_id
1 'polypeptide(L)'
;MDASARSLLLDLMAKSKKGLSFAEQLCSQAHEELDACQGHSTEIEKIFSKLCFVSHQIKVQIATVESLLRIGRSRLSELWTASKDLQKDLKSVSVRMELALRALRSRQVDPEIQRPYSDSQSNNNGDNSTGTAEARGEGTAGATNTSGNTPKATVLFDFLDEVSLQRLQQESTERIQRIQTTTQRLQELVVHFGNRRTDFKKYMTNAIPLDESALSFAREKMHLQEQQTTTMAELLVSLAKHYDQVVHVLTADIHPTDEELELLRNDTDEVPAVIEELEESLALVQATTEEVGVREHLYATAYEEALMFFKKIEALEPDLVELVETFRMAEGLEEDFNATEKLIGEINSLAIWYEEFHNSYGALVVEIVRRHQVHQNQERIITEFMQKMQTSYVDEMNQRAVFSERHGKFLPVDLCPTFADQPPQYEVLTHGEWSLPMPTRATLQLVESHLGKVDV
;
A
#
# COMPACT_ATOMS: atom_id res chain seq x y z
N MET A 1 -37.24 79.66 64.45
CA MET A 1 -37.05 79.65 63.00
C MET A 1 -38.21 80.37 62.32
N ASP A 2 -37.97 81.31 61.38
CA ASP A 2 -39.01 82.02 60.65
C ASP A 2 -39.84 81.05 59.78
N ALA A 3 -41.18 81.25 59.66
CA ALA A 3 -42.07 80.35 58.90
C ALA A 3 -41.68 80.27 57.43
N SER A 4 -41.09 81.30 56.85
CA SER A 4 -40.58 81.30 55.46
C SER A 4 -39.35 80.41 55.29
N ALA A 5 -38.38 80.52 56.18
CA ALA A 5 -37.17 79.69 56.17
C ALA A 5 -37.51 78.19 56.38
N ARG A 6 -38.50 77.91 57.26
CA ARG A 6 -38.96 76.50 57.48
C ARG A 6 -39.64 75.90 56.25
N SER A 7 -40.47 76.74 55.55
CA SER A 7 -41.14 76.29 54.32
C SER A 7 -40.10 75.98 53.20
N LEU A 8 -39.05 76.81 53.07
CA LEU A 8 -37.95 76.60 52.12
C LEU A 8 -37.18 75.31 52.44
N LEU A 9 -36.79 75.10 53.69
CA LEU A 9 -36.09 73.88 54.13
C LEU A 9 -36.92 72.62 53.93
N LEU A 10 -38.24 72.67 54.09
CA LEU A 10 -39.10 71.49 53.77
C LEU A 10 -39.13 71.21 52.26
N ASP A 11 -39.13 72.26 51.41
CA ASP A 11 -39.03 72.09 49.95
C ASP A 11 -37.66 71.51 49.54
N LEU A 12 -36.56 72.06 50.12
CA LEU A 12 -35.19 71.51 49.87
C LEU A 12 -35.06 70.08 50.35
N MET A 13 -35.61 69.77 51.56
CA MET A 13 -35.61 68.36 52.06
C MET A 13 -36.38 67.42 51.13
N ALA A 14 -37.57 67.85 50.65
CA ALA A 14 -38.38 67.05 49.75
C ALA A 14 -37.66 66.76 48.41
N LYS A 15 -37.00 67.80 47.84
CA LYS A 15 -36.19 67.66 46.59
C LYS A 15 -34.97 66.77 46.80
N SER A 16 -34.20 67.03 47.88
CA SER A 16 -33.02 66.23 48.20
C SER A 16 -33.39 64.77 48.47
N LYS A 17 -34.50 64.48 49.21
CA LYS A 17 -34.99 63.12 49.46
C LYS A 17 -35.36 62.38 48.16
N LYS A 18 -36.07 63.12 47.28
CA LYS A 18 -36.44 62.51 45.98
C LYS A 18 -35.19 62.18 45.13
N GLY A 19 -34.22 63.09 45.08
CA GLY A 19 -32.98 62.92 44.40
C GLY A 19 -32.18 61.70 44.97
N LEU A 20 -32.05 61.65 46.31
CA LEU A 20 -31.37 60.61 47.02
C LEU A 20 -32.04 59.23 46.74
N SER A 21 -33.37 59.14 46.83
CA SER A 21 -34.09 57.87 46.56
C SER A 21 -33.91 57.38 45.10
N PHE A 22 -33.85 58.33 44.17
CA PHE A 22 -33.62 58.04 42.77
C PHE A 22 -32.16 57.58 42.54
N ALA A 23 -31.19 58.28 43.13
CA ALA A 23 -29.79 57.87 43.11
C ALA A 23 -29.53 56.45 43.69
N GLU A 24 -30.20 56.18 44.84
CA GLU A 24 -30.16 54.83 45.43
C GLU A 24 -30.63 53.75 44.43
N GLN A 25 -31.72 54.02 43.71
CA GLN A 25 -32.22 53.07 42.69
C GLN A 25 -31.25 52.96 41.54
N LEU A 26 -30.65 54.02 41.02
CA LEU A 26 -29.62 53.92 39.93
C LEU A 26 -28.38 53.16 40.38
N CYS A 27 -27.88 53.42 41.61
CA CYS A 27 -26.74 52.66 42.15
C CYS A 27 -27.03 51.16 42.39
N SER A 28 -28.28 50.86 42.83
CA SER A 28 -28.68 49.44 42.94
C SER A 28 -28.71 48.76 41.62
N GLN A 29 -29.25 49.40 40.57
CA GLN A 29 -29.20 48.83 39.19
C GLN A 29 -27.77 48.66 38.69
N ALA A 30 -26.90 49.65 38.93
CA ALA A 30 -25.50 49.57 38.54
C ALA A 30 -24.76 48.35 39.22
N HIS A 31 -25.12 48.10 40.49
CA HIS A 31 -24.56 46.98 41.22
C HIS A 31 -25.04 45.64 40.67
N GLU A 32 -26.33 45.51 40.34
CA GLU A 32 -26.89 44.31 39.67
C GLU A 32 -26.20 44.06 38.33
N GLU A 33 -25.94 45.10 37.53
CA GLU A 33 -25.21 45.01 36.27
C GLU A 33 -23.73 44.59 36.46
N LEU A 34 -23.07 45.11 37.51
CA LEU A 34 -21.69 44.71 37.86
C LEU A 34 -21.63 43.20 38.19
N ASP A 35 -22.56 42.71 39.00
CA ASP A 35 -22.65 41.28 39.35
C ASP A 35 -22.90 40.43 38.10
N ALA A 36 -23.78 40.87 37.20
CA ALA A 36 -24.02 40.20 35.93
C ALA A 36 -22.76 40.13 35.04
N CYS A 37 -22.05 41.29 34.90
CA CYS A 37 -20.81 41.35 34.14
C CYS A 37 -19.71 40.46 34.74
N GLN A 38 -19.60 40.39 36.06
CA GLN A 38 -18.68 39.47 36.75
C GLN A 38 -19.04 38.00 36.44
N GLY A 39 -20.32 37.66 36.41
CA GLY A 39 -20.81 36.35 35.97
C GLY A 39 -20.37 36.03 34.56
N HIS A 40 -20.62 36.92 33.59
CA HIS A 40 -20.20 36.77 32.18
C HIS A 40 -18.70 36.64 32.05
N SER A 41 -17.91 37.48 32.75
CA SER A 41 -16.44 37.41 32.73
C SER A 41 -15.91 36.05 33.23
N THR A 42 -16.48 35.53 34.31
CA THR A 42 -16.13 34.23 34.88
C THR A 42 -16.44 33.08 33.91
N GLU A 43 -17.59 33.15 33.22
CA GLU A 43 -17.94 32.14 32.21
C GLU A 43 -17.06 32.26 30.97
N ILE A 44 -16.67 33.45 30.52
CA ILE A 44 -15.66 33.63 29.45
C ILE A 44 -14.37 32.93 29.80
N GLU A 45 -13.85 33.09 31.03
CA GLU A 45 -12.58 32.42 31.44
C GLU A 45 -12.70 30.87 31.40
N LYS A 46 -13.82 30.33 31.86
CA LYS A 46 -14.08 28.87 31.83
C LYS A 46 -14.22 28.36 30.39
N ILE A 47 -15.04 29.03 29.57
CA ILE A 47 -15.26 28.61 28.17
C ILE A 47 -13.98 28.74 27.36
N PHE A 48 -13.24 29.84 27.53
CA PHE A 48 -11.97 30.06 26.84
C PHE A 48 -10.96 28.96 27.15
N SER A 49 -10.81 28.57 28.41
CA SER A 49 -9.92 27.50 28.80
C SER A 49 -10.30 26.15 28.17
N LYS A 50 -11.60 25.82 28.14
CA LYS A 50 -12.11 24.60 27.48
C LYS A 50 -11.92 24.64 25.97
N LEU A 51 -12.19 25.80 25.35
CA LEU A 51 -12.04 26.01 23.91
C LEU A 51 -10.58 25.90 23.48
N CYS A 52 -9.64 26.45 24.27
CA CYS A 52 -8.19 26.27 24.04
C CYS A 52 -7.78 24.80 24.07
N PHE A 53 -8.26 24.04 25.06
CA PHE A 53 -7.96 22.61 25.19
C PHE A 53 -8.50 21.83 23.99
N VAL A 54 -9.79 21.98 23.64
CA VAL A 54 -10.41 21.26 22.52
C VAL A 54 -9.74 21.64 21.19
N SER A 55 -9.45 22.92 20.97
CA SER A 55 -8.75 23.38 19.77
C SER A 55 -7.34 22.82 19.65
N HIS A 56 -6.63 22.70 20.78
CA HIS A 56 -5.32 22.05 20.80
C HIS A 56 -5.43 20.57 20.43
N GLN A 57 -6.39 19.83 21.00
CA GLN A 57 -6.63 18.43 20.67
C GLN A 57 -6.97 18.24 19.18
N ILE A 58 -7.83 19.08 18.63
CA ILE A 58 -8.15 19.08 17.20
C ILE A 58 -6.90 19.27 16.34
N LYS A 59 -6.04 20.25 16.69
CA LYS A 59 -4.78 20.49 15.96
C LYS A 59 -3.85 19.28 15.99
N VAL A 60 -3.70 18.64 17.15
CA VAL A 60 -2.87 17.43 17.30
C VAL A 60 -3.39 16.29 16.47
N GLN A 61 -4.72 16.03 16.51
CA GLN A 61 -5.33 14.96 15.73
C GLN A 61 -5.22 15.22 14.22
N ILE A 62 -5.46 16.44 13.75
CA ILE A 62 -5.27 16.81 12.34
C ILE A 62 -3.82 16.58 11.91
N ALA A 63 -2.84 17.00 12.71
CA ALA A 63 -1.42 16.80 12.42
C ALA A 63 -1.06 15.31 12.33
N THR A 64 -1.63 14.47 13.19
CA THR A 64 -1.46 13.02 13.17
C THR A 64 -2.02 12.42 11.88
N VAL A 65 -3.25 12.77 11.51
CA VAL A 65 -3.87 12.32 10.25
C VAL A 65 -3.06 12.78 9.03
N GLU A 66 -2.57 14.01 9.01
CA GLU A 66 -1.72 14.53 7.93
C GLU A 66 -0.38 13.78 7.83
N SER A 67 0.20 13.40 8.96
CA SER A 67 1.43 12.58 8.99
C SER A 67 1.19 11.18 8.42
N LEU A 68 0.11 10.51 8.85
CA LEU A 68 -0.30 9.21 8.32
C LEU A 68 -0.57 9.25 6.82
N LEU A 69 -1.27 10.29 6.35
CA LEU A 69 -1.53 10.49 4.92
C LEU A 69 -0.25 10.68 4.09
N ARG A 70 0.75 11.37 4.64
CA ARG A 70 2.03 11.55 3.97
C ARG A 70 2.76 10.21 3.81
N ILE A 71 2.84 9.42 4.89
CA ILE A 71 3.41 8.07 4.88
C ILE A 71 2.65 7.19 3.89
N GLY A 72 1.32 7.21 3.96
CA GLY A 72 0.45 6.44 3.08
C GLY A 72 0.63 6.73 1.59
N ARG A 73 0.78 7.99 1.23
CA ARG A 73 1.04 8.38 -0.17
C ARG A 73 2.41 7.91 -0.68
N SER A 74 3.45 8.01 0.16
CA SER A 74 4.78 7.52 -0.19
C SER A 74 4.73 6.01 -0.45
N ARG A 75 4.17 5.26 0.51
CA ARG A 75 4.08 3.80 0.40
C ARG A 75 3.20 3.34 -0.77
N LEU A 76 2.06 4.02 -0.99
CA LEU A 76 1.20 3.76 -2.13
C LEU A 76 1.93 3.95 -3.47
N SER A 77 2.73 5.01 -3.60
CA SER A 77 3.52 5.26 -4.81
C SER A 77 4.53 4.14 -5.08
N GLU A 78 5.21 3.64 -4.05
CA GLU A 78 6.17 2.53 -4.14
C GLU A 78 5.49 1.23 -4.55
N LEU A 79 4.40 0.86 -3.85
CA LEU A 79 3.63 -0.36 -4.13
C LEU A 79 2.98 -0.33 -5.52
N TRP A 80 2.50 0.83 -5.95
CA TRP A 80 1.87 0.99 -7.25
C TRP A 80 2.85 0.78 -8.41
N THR A 81 4.06 1.35 -8.30
CA THR A 81 5.11 1.15 -9.30
C THR A 81 5.57 -0.29 -9.34
N ALA A 82 5.92 -0.88 -8.20
CA ALA A 82 6.34 -2.27 -8.10
C ALA A 82 5.27 -3.26 -8.61
N SER A 83 4.00 -3.04 -8.27
CA SER A 83 2.88 -3.88 -8.74
C SER A 83 2.70 -3.81 -10.26
N LYS A 84 2.86 -2.61 -10.86
CA LYS A 84 2.80 -2.45 -12.32
C LYS A 84 3.95 -3.15 -13.03
N ASP A 85 5.15 -3.07 -12.49
CA ASP A 85 6.33 -3.72 -13.07
C ASP A 85 6.17 -5.23 -13.05
N LEU A 86 5.77 -5.82 -11.90
CA LEU A 86 5.46 -7.26 -11.82
C LEU A 86 4.37 -7.69 -12.80
N GLN A 87 3.31 -6.91 -12.94
CA GLN A 87 2.23 -7.22 -13.89
C GLN A 87 2.71 -7.20 -15.34
N LYS A 88 3.57 -6.23 -15.69
CA LYS A 88 4.18 -6.14 -17.02
C LYS A 88 5.08 -7.35 -17.29
N ASP A 89 5.91 -7.73 -16.31
CA ASP A 89 6.83 -8.86 -16.43
C ASP A 89 6.09 -10.18 -16.54
N LEU A 90 5.09 -10.42 -15.69
CA LEU A 90 4.24 -11.61 -15.81
C LEU A 90 3.55 -11.68 -17.18
N LYS A 91 3.03 -10.57 -17.68
CA LYS A 91 2.38 -10.54 -18.99
C LYS A 91 3.38 -10.87 -20.12
N SER A 92 4.59 -10.32 -20.07
CA SER A 92 5.62 -10.59 -21.08
C SER A 92 6.04 -12.06 -21.08
N VAL A 93 6.25 -12.63 -19.89
CA VAL A 93 6.64 -14.03 -19.70
C VAL A 93 5.49 -14.98 -20.08
N SER A 94 4.24 -14.62 -19.75
CA SER A 94 3.07 -15.40 -20.14
C SER A 94 2.89 -15.48 -21.66
N VAL A 95 3.10 -14.37 -22.37
CA VAL A 95 3.06 -14.33 -23.84
C VAL A 95 4.17 -15.23 -24.43
N ARG A 96 5.39 -15.13 -23.90
CA ARG A 96 6.51 -15.97 -24.33
C ARG A 96 6.22 -17.46 -24.12
N MET A 97 5.73 -17.82 -22.95
CA MET A 97 5.33 -19.18 -22.60
C MET A 97 4.26 -19.71 -23.56
N GLU A 98 3.22 -18.89 -23.83
CA GLU A 98 2.15 -19.29 -24.75
C GLU A 98 2.67 -19.54 -26.18
N LEU A 99 3.60 -18.71 -26.65
CA LEU A 99 4.24 -18.92 -27.96
C LEU A 99 5.04 -20.21 -27.99
N ALA A 100 5.85 -20.51 -26.95
CA ALA A 100 6.60 -21.75 -26.84
C ALA A 100 5.68 -22.98 -26.81
N LEU A 101 4.62 -22.95 -25.98
CA LEU A 101 3.64 -24.04 -25.92
C LEU A 101 2.89 -24.24 -27.25
N ARG A 102 2.56 -23.18 -27.95
CA ARG A 102 1.92 -23.25 -29.28
C ARG A 102 2.86 -23.91 -30.30
N ALA A 103 4.15 -23.57 -30.28
CA ALA A 103 5.15 -24.21 -31.12
C ALA A 103 5.26 -25.70 -30.82
N LEU A 104 5.27 -26.12 -29.55
CA LEU A 104 5.32 -27.55 -29.15
C LEU A 104 4.03 -28.30 -29.51
N ARG A 105 2.84 -27.68 -29.40
CA ARG A 105 1.56 -28.29 -29.82
C ARG A 105 1.46 -28.46 -31.33
N SER A 106 2.10 -27.60 -32.11
CA SER A 106 2.11 -27.70 -33.57
C SER A 106 3.10 -28.70 -34.10
N ARG A 107 4.11 -29.10 -33.31
CA ARG A 107 5.19 -29.97 -33.74
C ARG A 107 4.87 -31.45 -33.50
N GLN A 108 4.58 -32.16 -34.57
CA GLN A 108 4.36 -33.64 -34.52
C GLN A 108 5.67 -34.38 -34.25
N VAL A 109 5.58 -35.41 -33.43
CA VAL A 109 6.68 -36.33 -33.13
C VAL A 109 6.70 -37.44 -34.19
N ASP A 110 7.88 -37.72 -34.73
CA ASP A 110 8.05 -38.80 -35.69
C ASP A 110 7.78 -40.16 -35.02
N PRO A 111 6.81 -40.94 -35.54
CA PRO A 111 6.44 -42.23 -34.95
C PRO A 111 7.57 -43.25 -34.98
N GLU A 112 8.50 -43.13 -35.92
CA GLU A 112 9.65 -44.06 -36.02
C GLU A 112 10.69 -43.77 -34.92
N ILE A 113 10.91 -42.49 -34.61
CA ILE A 113 11.82 -42.05 -33.51
C ILE A 113 11.29 -42.50 -32.15
N GLN A 114 9.97 -42.57 -31.99
CA GLN A 114 9.31 -42.90 -30.71
C GLN A 114 9.14 -44.42 -30.47
N ARG A 115 9.53 -45.29 -31.43
CA ARG A 115 9.41 -46.73 -31.20
C ARG A 115 10.23 -47.15 -29.99
N PRO A 116 9.62 -47.82 -28.98
CA PRO A 116 10.41 -48.39 -27.91
C PRO A 116 11.40 -49.40 -28.52
N TYR A 117 12.63 -49.38 -28.04
CA TYR A 117 13.61 -50.41 -28.29
C TYR A 117 12.99 -51.75 -27.83
N SER A 118 12.34 -52.47 -28.74
CA SER A 118 11.85 -53.81 -28.44
C SER A 118 13.06 -54.70 -28.26
N ASP A 119 13.28 -55.19 -27.04
CA ASP A 119 14.17 -56.28 -26.70
C ASP A 119 13.97 -57.41 -27.69
N SER A 120 14.77 -57.44 -28.75
CA SER A 120 14.88 -58.58 -29.71
C SER A 120 15.71 -59.72 -29.14
N GLN A 121 15.81 -59.84 -27.83
CA GLN A 121 16.49 -60.93 -27.15
C GLN A 121 15.66 -61.48 -25.97
N SER A 122 14.57 -62.15 -26.31
CA SER A 122 13.97 -63.09 -25.37
C SER A 122 13.56 -64.38 -26.11
N ASN A 123 14.54 -65.12 -26.60
CA ASN A 123 14.41 -66.55 -26.83
C ASN A 123 15.78 -67.16 -26.67
N ASN A 124 16.14 -67.56 -25.50
CA ASN A 124 16.67 -68.81 -25.11
C ASN A 124 17.25 -68.81 -23.69
N ASN A 125 16.75 -69.77 -22.97
CA ASN A 125 17.25 -70.40 -21.77
C ASN A 125 16.68 -69.99 -20.45
N GLY A 126 15.78 -70.86 -20.04
CA GLY A 126 15.46 -71.01 -18.62
C GLY A 126 16.72 -71.46 -17.86
N ASP A 127 16.87 -70.88 -16.68
CA ASP A 127 17.04 -71.71 -15.47
C ASP A 127 17.15 -70.84 -14.22
N ASN A 128 16.50 -71.33 -13.19
CA ASN A 128 16.55 -71.01 -11.78
C ASN A 128 17.78 -70.27 -11.26
N SER A 129 17.54 -69.24 -10.43
CA SER A 129 17.96 -69.35 -9.03
C SER A 129 17.50 -68.12 -8.19
N THR A 130 16.95 -68.47 -7.07
CA THR A 130 16.63 -67.66 -5.88
C THR A 130 17.81 -66.86 -5.36
N GLY A 131 17.57 -65.62 -4.95
CA GLY A 131 18.55 -64.84 -4.20
C GLY A 131 18.01 -63.54 -3.67
N THR A 132 17.55 -63.55 -2.44
CA THR A 132 17.23 -62.41 -1.58
C THR A 132 18.41 -61.47 -1.41
N ALA A 133 18.19 -60.16 -1.51
CA ALA A 133 18.87 -59.17 -0.66
C ALA A 133 18.20 -57.79 -0.71
N GLU A 134 17.85 -57.32 0.46
CA GLU A 134 17.43 -55.95 0.81
C GLU A 134 18.51 -54.93 0.52
N ALA A 135 18.12 -53.71 0.09
CA ALA A 135 18.64 -52.47 0.64
C ALA A 135 17.98 -51.24 0.00
N ARG A 136 17.32 -50.49 0.84
CA ARG A 136 17.17 -49.04 0.99
C ARG A 136 17.78 -48.13 -0.10
N GLY A 137 16.95 -47.19 -0.55
CA GLY A 137 17.34 -45.97 -1.23
C GLY A 137 16.11 -45.12 -1.62
N GLU A 138 15.86 -44.07 -0.88
CA GLU A 138 14.80 -43.10 -1.05
C GLU A 138 14.85 -42.34 -2.38
N GLY A 139 13.66 -42.03 -2.89
CA GLY A 139 13.42 -40.77 -3.60
C GLY A 139 13.32 -40.87 -5.10
N THR A 140 12.14 -40.91 -5.58
CA THR A 140 11.53 -39.98 -6.54
C THR A 140 10.33 -40.62 -7.24
N ALA A 141 9.26 -39.86 -7.22
CA ALA A 141 8.08 -39.81 -8.07
C ALA A 141 7.68 -41.05 -8.85
N GLY A 142 6.54 -41.61 -8.45
CA GLY A 142 5.87 -42.76 -9.03
C GLY A 142 5.64 -42.66 -10.52
N ALA A 143 6.33 -43.55 -11.21
CA ALA A 143 5.84 -44.08 -12.46
C ALA A 143 5.06 -45.35 -12.12
N THR A 144 3.76 -45.27 -12.07
CA THR A 144 2.87 -46.42 -12.05
C THR A 144 3.02 -47.14 -13.37
N ASN A 145 3.76 -48.24 -13.34
CA ASN A 145 3.73 -49.26 -14.41
C ASN A 145 2.34 -49.90 -14.46
N THR A 146 1.43 -49.31 -15.21
CA THR A 146 0.28 -50.02 -15.76
C THR A 146 0.63 -50.39 -17.18
N SER A 147 1.01 -51.67 -17.35
CA SER A 147 1.03 -52.38 -18.64
C SER A 147 -0.36 -52.23 -19.29
N GLY A 148 -0.46 -51.47 -20.37
CA GLY A 148 -1.70 -51.34 -21.13
C GLY A 148 -1.83 -49.98 -21.79
N ASN A 149 -1.39 -49.87 -23.05
CA ASN A 149 -1.79 -48.83 -24.00
C ASN A 149 -1.63 -47.37 -23.53
N THR A 150 -0.43 -46.92 -23.21
CA THR A 150 -0.14 -45.50 -23.12
C THR A 150 -0.41 -44.87 -24.48
N PRO A 151 -1.26 -43.84 -24.59
CA PRO A 151 -1.48 -43.16 -25.85
C PRO A 151 -0.13 -42.66 -26.36
N LYS A 152 0.23 -43.08 -27.57
CA LYS A 152 1.48 -42.68 -28.21
C LYS A 152 1.47 -41.15 -28.32
N ALA A 153 2.45 -40.48 -27.77
CA ALA A 153 2.56 -39.01 -27.86
C ALA A 153 2.58 -38.62 -29.36
N THR A 154 1.71 -37.72 -29.75
CA THR A 154 1.57 -37.31 -31.15
C THR A 154 2.28 -35.97 -31.41
N VAL A 155 2.45 -35.18 -30.40
CA VAL A 155 3.09 -33.87 -30.45
C VAL A 155 4.11 -33.70 -29.33
N LEU A 156 5.05 -32.73 -29.48
CA LEU A 156 6.08 -32.50 -28.47
C LEU A 156 5.46 -32.04 -27.13
N PHE A 157 4.31 -31.39 -27.17
CA PHE A 157 3.58 -30.96 -25.98
C PHE A 157 3.20 -32.12 -25.05
N ASP A 158 2.95 -33.32 -25.59
CA ASP A 158 2.55 -34.52 -24.80
C ASP A 158 3.65 -35.01 -23.83
N PHE A 159 4.88 -34.50 -23.95
CA PHE A 159 5.99 -34.79 -23.05
C PHE A 159 6.11 -33.82 -21.87
N LEU A 160 5.24 -32.83 -21.79
CA LEU A 160 5.30 -31.81 -20.75
C LEU A 160 4.35 -32.10 -19.59
N ASP A 161 4.75 -31.66 -18.40
CA ASP A 161 3.87 -31.62 -17.24
C ASP A 161 3.04 -30.32 -17.22
N GLU A 162 1.86 -30.34 -17.85
CA GLU A 162 0.95 -29.24 -17.93
C GLU A 162 0.40 -28.84 -16.55
N VAL A 163 0.22 -29.81 -15.65
CA VAL A 163 -0.36 -29.56 -14.31
C VAL A 163 0.55 -28.68 -13.46
N SER A 164 1.84 -28.99 -13.44
CA SER A 164 2.83 -28.19 -12.73
C SER A 164 2.94 -26.77 -13.27
N LEU A 165 2.88 -26.61 -14.58
CA LEU A 165 2.90 -25.29 -15.22
C LEU A 165 1.67 -24.45 -14.86
N GLN A 166 0.47 -25.05 -14.95
CA GLN A 166 -0.78 -24.38 -14.59
C GLN A 166 -0.76 -23.94 -13.12
N ARG A 167 -0.23 -24.78 -12.23
CA ARG A 167 -0.09 -24.43 -10.80
C ARG A 167 0.81 -23.22 -10.59
N LEU A 168 1.98 -23.15 -11.26
CA LEU A 168 2.87 -21.99 -11.16
C LEU A 168 2.22 -20.70 -11.67
N GLN A 169 1.51 -20.78 -12.79
CA GLN A 169 0.77 -19.65 -13.35
C GLN A 169 -0.37 -19.18 -12.44
N GLN A 170 -1.10 -20.11 -11.87
CA GLN A 170 -2.18 -19.79 -10.92
C GLN A 170 -1.62 -19.15 -9.66
N GLU A 171 -0.57 -19.71 -9.06
CA GLU A 171 0.04 -19.16 -7.84
C GLU A 171 0.56 -17.73 -8.07
N SER A 172 1.26 -17.49 -9.20
CA SER A 172 1.73 -16.15 -9.53
C SER A 172 0.59 -15.13 -9.71
N THR A 173 -0.51 -15.55 -10.34
CA THR A 173 -1.69 -14.72 -10.55
C THR A 173 -2.39 -14.39 -9.23
N GLU A 174 -2.56 -15.37 -8.34
CA GLU A 174 -3.19 -15.19 -7.03
C GLU A 174 -2.38 -14.23 -6.15
N ARG A 175 -1.05 -14.33 -6.16
CA ARG A 175 -0.16 -13.41 -5.42
C ARG A 175 -0.25 -11.99 -5.96
N ILE A 176 -0.21 -11.80 -7.27
CA ILE A 176 -0.39 -10.48 -7.90
C ILE A 176 -1.76 -9.89 -7.56
N GLN A 177 -2.81 -10.70 -7.57
CA GLN A 177 -4.15 -10.24 -7.21
C GLN A 177 -4.22 -9.77 -5.76
N ARG A 178 -3.56 -10.47 -4.81
CA ARG A 178 -3.46 -10.02 -3.41
C ARG A 178 -2.74 -8.67 -3.30
N ILE A 179 -1.60 -8.53 -3.95
CA ILE A 179 -0.85 -7.27 -4.00
C ILE A 179 -1.73 -6.14 -4.55
N GLN A 180 -2.43 -6.36 -5.65
CA GLN A 180 -3.31 -5.37 -6.27
C GLN A 180 -4.47 -4.98 -5.37
N THR A 181 -5.14 -5.95 -4.74
CA THR A 181 -6.28 -5.71 -3.84
C THR A 181 -5.86 -4.85 -2.65
N THR A 182 -4.72 -5.18 -2.00
CA THR A 182 -4.21 -4.39 -0.88
C THR A 182 -3.79 -2.98 -1.31
N THR A 183 -3.12 -2.86 -2.46
CA THR A 183 -2.71 -1.56 -3.02
C THR A 183 -3.92 -0.69 -3.37
N GLN A 184 -4.96 -1.27 -3.95
CA GLN A 184 -6.20 -0.57 -4.27
C GLN A 184 -6.93 -0.12 -3.00
N ARG A 185 -7.01 -0.99 -1.98
CA ARG A 185 -7.64 -0.62 -0.70
C ARG A 185 -6.91 0.54 -0.03
N LEU A 186 -5.58 0.50 -0.01
CA LEU A 186 -4.76 1.60 0.47
C LEU A 186 -5.02 2.90 -0.31
N GLN A 187 -5.17 2.82 -1.62
CA GLN A 187 -5.49 3.97 -2.46
C GLN A 187 -6.85 4.58 -2.10
N GLU A 188 -7.88 3.75 -1.92
CA GLU A 188 -9.22 4.20 -1.54
C GLU A 188 -9.20 4.95 -0.21
N LEU A 189 -8.52 4.41 0.80
CA LEU A 189 -8.38 5.03 2.12
C LEU A 189 -7.59 6.35 2.06
N VAL A 190 -6.47 6.38 1.34
CA VAL A 190 -5.65 7.59 1.16
C VAL A 190 -6.45 8.69 0.45
N VAL A 191 -7.29 8.36 -0.53
CA VAL A 191 -8.18 9.32 -1.22
C VAL A 191 -9.28 9.78 -0.28
N HIS A 192 -9.93 8.87 0.47
CA HIS A 192 -10.96 9.19 1.45
C HIS A 192 -10.47 10.22 2.46
N PHE A 193 -9.35 9.95 3.13
CA PHE A 193 -8.75 10.90 4.08
C PHE A 193 -8.21 12.17 3.41
N GLY A 194 -7.75 12.08 2.16
CA GLY A 194 -7.34 13.23 1.37
C GLY A 194 -8.48 14.24 1.16
N ASN A 195 -9.69 13.74 0.94
CA ASN A 195 -10.90 14.58 0.82
C ASN A 195 -11.27 15.22 2.17
N ARG A 196 -11.22 14.45 3.26
CA ARG A 196 -11.47 14.98 4.64
C ARG A 196 -10.47 16.06 5.05
N ARG A 197 -9.23 16.00 4.56
CA ARG A 197 -8.22 17.04 4.82
C ARG A 197 -8.68 18.43 4.38
N THR A 198 -9.45 18.55 3.33
CA THR A 198 -9.99 19.84 2.86
C THR A 198 -10.97 20.43 3.87
N ASP A 199 -11.82 19.59 4.48
CA ASP A 199 -12.75 20.01 5.53
C ASP A 199 -12.00 20.44 6.79
N PHE A 200 -10.93 19.73 7.16
CA PHE A 200 -10.07 20.09 8.30
C PHE A 200 -9.39 21.44 8.11
N LYS A 201 -8.85 21.70 6.91
CA LYS A 201 -8.25 23.00 6.59
C LYS A 201 -9.27 24.13 6.66
N LYS A 202 -10.46 23.91 6.10
CA LYS A 202 -11.54 24.90 6.13
C LYS A 202 -11.93 25.26 7.57
N TYR A 203 -12.08 24.24 8.45
CA TYR A 203 -12.36 24.48 9.86
C TYR A 203 -11.24 25.31 10.52
N MET A 204 -9.97 24.91 10.33
CA MET A 204 -8.81 25.61 10.90
C MET A 204 -8.69 27.07 10.44
N THR A 205 -9.11 27.39 9.21
CA THR A 205 -9.09 28.75 8.67
C THR A 205 -10.21 29.62 9.26
N ASN A 206 -11.36 29.02 9.55
CA ASN A 206 -12.53 29.71 10.07
C ASN A 206 -12.59 29.74 11.61
N ALA A 207 -11.74 28.98 12.30
CA ALA A 207 -11.71 28.97 13.76
C ALA A 207 -11.30 30.35 14.32
N ILE A 208 -11.96 30.74 15.39
CA ILE A 208 -11.66 32.00 16.08
C ILE A 208 -10.21 31.99 16.58
N PRO A 209 -9.43 33.07 16.36
CA PRO A 209 -8.10 33.17 16.93
C PRO A 209 -8.16 33.10 18.46
N LEU A 210 -7.46 32.17 19.06
CA LEU A 210 -7.39 32.00 20.52
C LEU A 210 -6.08 32.65 21.00
N ASP A 211 -6.17 33.97 21.18
CA ASP A 211 -5.12 34.77 21.78
C ASP A 211 -5.51 35.24 23.19
N GLU A 212 -4.60 35.76 23.96
CA GLU A 212 -4.84 36.23 25.31
C GLU A 212 -5.71 37.52 25.34
N SER A 213 -6.00 38.10 24.19
CA SER A 213 -6.83 39.34 24.09
C SER A 213 -8.26 39.13 24.59
N ALA A 214 -8.76 37.89 24.54
CA ALA A 214 -10.09 37.57 25.06
C ALA A 214 -10.20 37.76 26.58
N LEU A 215 -9.17 37.32 27.31
CA LEU A 215 -9.13 37.45 28.76
C LEU A 215 -8.78 38.88 29.19
N SER A 216 -7.89 39.57 28.47
CA SER A 216 -7.57 40.98 28.75
C SER A 216 -8.78 41.90 28.55
N PHE A 217 -9.57 41.66 27.49
CA PHE A 217 -10.80 42.39 27.24
C PHE A 217 -11.79 42.29 28.41
N ALA A 218 -12.10 41.09 28.88
CA ALA A 218 -13.03 40.89 29.98
C ALA A 218 -12.54 41.57 31.27
N ARG A 219 -11.25 41.51 31.59
CA ARG A 219 -10.64 42.17 32.75
C ARG A 219 -10.66 43.68 32.64
N GLU A 220 -10.36 44.23 31.48
CA GLU A 220 -10.40 45.68 31.24
C GLU A 220 -11.83 46.21 31.40
N LYS A 221 -12.83 45.51 30.88
CA LYS A 221 -14.23 45.88 31.02
C LYS A 221 -14.73 45.79 32.47
N MET A 222 -14.34 44.74 33.20
CA MET A 222 -14.62 44.63 34.64
C MET A 222 -14.02 45.79 35.43
N HIS A 223 -12.76 46.14 35.18
CA HIS A 223 -12.08 47.22 35.86
C HIS A 223 -12.77 48.58 35.55
N LEU A 224 -13.21 48.80 34.31
CA LEU A 224 -13.98 50.00 33.95
C LEU A 224 -15.30 50.08 34.72
N GLN A 225 -16.04 48.99 34.85
CA GLN A 225 -17.29 48.92 35.61
C GLN A 225 -17.08 49.16 37.11
N GLU A 226 -16.04 48.56 37.71
CA GLU A 226 -15.68 48.82 39.13
C GLU A 226 -15.37 50.26 39.37
N GLN A 227 -14.66 50.95 38.45
CA GLN A 227 -14.41 52.39 38.56
C GLN A 227 -15.71 53.21 38.49
N GLN A 228 -16.59 52.94 37.53
CA GLN A 228 -17.86 53.65 37.37
C GLN A 228 -18.77 53.42 38.57
N THR A 229 -18.94 52.18 39.04
CA THR A 229 -19.78 51.91 40.22
C THR A 229 -19.21 52.52 41.49
N THR A 230 -17.88 52.60 41.62
CA THR A 230 -17.23 53.35 42.75
C THR A 230 -17.53 54.81 42.66
N THR A 231 -17.42 55.45 41.48
CA THR A 231 -17.78 56.89 41.31
C THR A 231 -19.26 57.11 41.60
N MET A 232 -20.17 56.26 41.15
CA MET A 232 -21.59 56.34 41.48
C MET A 232 -21.86 56.24 42.98
N ALA A 233 -21.14 55.35 43.69
CA ALA A 233 -21.25 55.25 45.16
C ALA A 233 -20.75 56.51 45.87
N GLU A 234 -19.68 57.12 45.38
CA GLU A 234 -19.19 58.42 45.95
C GLU A 234 -20.18 59.51 45.77
N LEU A 235 -20.82 59.61 44.58
CA LEU A 235 -21.91 60.63 44.32
C LEU A 235 -23.11 60.34 45.22
N LEU A 236 -23.52 59.09 45.41
CA LEU A 236 -24.61 58.70 46.30
C LEU A 236 -24.31 59.15 47.77
N VAL A 237 -23.08 58.87 48.24
CA VAL A 237 -22.63 59.35 49.60
C VAL A 237 -22.67 60.82 49.70
N SER A 238 -22.31 61.56 48.66
CA SER A 238 -22.40 63.06 48.65
C SER A 238 -23.85 63.56 48.77
N LEU A 239 -24.77 62.95 47.98
CA LEU A 239 -26.20 63.24 48.06
C LEU A 239 -26.82 62.92 49.45
N ALA A 240 -26.40 61.77 50.03
CA ALA A 240 -26.83 61.38 51.36
C ALA A 240 -26.36 62.39 52.42
N LYS A 241 -25.11 62.84 52.37
CA LYS A 241 -24.57 63.84 53.27
C LYS A 241 -25.32 65.15 53.12
N HIS A 242 -25.59 65.60 51.89
CA HIS A 242 -26.39 66.79 51.64
C HIS A 242 -27.81 66.71 52.27
N TYR A 243 -28.51 65.57 52.03
CA TYR A 243 -29.83 65.33 52.64
C TYR A 243 -29.74 65.35 54.16
N ASP A 244 -28.75 64.73 54.78
CA ASP A 244 -28.55 64.67 56.23
C ASP A 244 -28.30 66.10 56.79
N GLN A 245 -27.55 66.94 56.06
CA GLN A 245 -27.34 68.35 56.42
C GLN A 245 -28.64 69.14 56.43
N VAL A 246 -29.47 68.99 55.37
CA VAL A 246 -30.78 69.67 55.30
C VAL A 246 -31.68 69.20 56.43
N VAL A 247 -31.74 67.89 56.73
CA VAL A 247 -32.51 67.27 57.81
C VAL A 247 -32.00 67.76 59.17
N HIS A 248 -30.70 67.87 59.39
CA HIS A 248 -30.07 68.31 60.62
C HIS A 248 -30.47 69.80 60.94
N VAL A 249 -30.37 70.71 59.96
CA VAL A 249 -30.76 72.11 60.11
C VAL A 249 -32.24 72.20 60.41
N LEU A 250 -33.10 71.39 59.81
CA LEU A 250 -34.53 71.38 60.01
C LEU A 250 -34.95 70.85 61.43
N THR A 251 -34.27 69.75 61.88
CA THR A 251 -34.64 69.08 63.13
C THR A 251 -34.02 69.72 64.38
N ALA A 252 -32.83 70.30 64.31
CA ALA A 252 -32.13 70.87 65.42
C ALA A 252 -32.70 72.26 65.84
N ASP A 253 -33.73 72.76 65.12
CA ASP A 253 -34.36 74.07 65.33
C ASP A 253 -33.33 75.22 65.44
N ILE A 254 -32.23 75.08 64.71
CA ILE A 254 -31.15 76.04 64.62
C ILE A 254 -31.63 77.16 63.66
N HIS A 255 -31.38 78.45 64.01
CA HIS A 255 -31.53 79.55 63.05
C HIS A 255 -30.33 79.52 62.07
N PRO A 256 -30.45 78.99 60.83
CA PRO A 256 -29.37 79.06 59.88
C PRO A 256 -29.08 80.47 59.47
N THR A 257 -27.85 80.78 59.19
CA THR A 257 -27.47 82.07 58.59
C THR A 257 -27.98 82.17 57.16
N ASP A 258 -28.17 83.33 56.58
CA ASP A 258 -28.59 83.49 55.19
C ASP A 258 -27.58 82.79 54.20
N GLU A 259 -26.30 82.84 54.54
CA GLU A 259 -25.22 82.15 53.77
C GLU A 259 -25.38 80.64 53.80
N GLU A 260 -25.70 80.01 54.92
CA GLU A 260 -25.96 78.58 55.03
C GLU A 260 -27.20 78.12 54.26
N LEU A 261 -28.28 78.92 54.26
CA LEU A 261 -29.50 78.68 53.48
C LEU A 261 -29.25 78.78 51.97
N GLU A 262 -28.42 79.76 51.56
CA GLU A 262 -28.04 79.94 50.15
C GLU A 262 -27.14 78.75 49.67
N LEU A 263 -26.22 78.30 50.52
CA LEU A 263 -25.38 77.10 50.22
C LEU A 263 -26.24 75.87 50.07
N LEU A 264 -27.15 75.59 51.05
CA LEU A 264 -28.04 74.40 50.96
C LEU A 264 -28.98 74.46 49.76
N ARG A 265 -29.38 75.71 49.34
CA ARG A 265 -30.19 75.90 48.13
C ARG A 265 -29.38 75.56 46.86
N ASN A 266 -28.15 76.09 46.77
CA ASN A 266 -27.28 75.86 45.62
C ASN A 266 -26.98 74.42 45.50
N ASP A 267 -26.61 73.70 46.58
CA ASP A 267 -26.35 72.27 46.60
C ASP A 267 -27.61 71.48 46.19
N THR A 268 -28.85 71.94 46.63
CA THR A 268 -30.08 71.25 46.17
C THR A 268 -30.38 71.49 44.70
N ASP A 269 -30.03 72.68 44.17
CA ASP A 269 -30.21 73.01 42.75
C ASP A 269 -29.20 72.28 41.86
N GLU A 270 -28.08 71.72 42.41
CA GLU A 270 -27.12 70.83 41.73
C GLU A 270 -27.56 69.36 41.71
N VAL A 271 -28.51 68.95 42.60
CA VAL A 271 -28.97 67.52 42.65
C VAL A 271 -29.41 66.98 41.30
N PRO A 272 -30.14 67.70 40.43
CA PRO A 272 -30.51 67.19 39.08
C PRO A 272 -29.30 66.86 38.20
N ALA A 273 -28.24 67.70 38.26
CA ALA A 273 -27.03 67.47 37.47
C ALA A 273 -26.29 66.19 37.94
N VAL A 274 -26.23 65.98 39.27
CA VAL A 274 -25.67 64.75 39.83
C VAL A 274 -26.49 63.49 39.43
N ILE A 275 -27.83 63.66 39.37
CA ILE A 275 -28.68 62.55 38.88
C ILE A 275 -28.41 62.23 37.41
N GLU A 276 -28.25 63.26 36.56
CA GLU A 276 -27.91 63.08 35.14
C GLU A 276 -26.57 62.35 34.98
N GLU A 277 -25.54 62.72 35.77
CA GLU A 277 -24.23 62.00 35.80
C GLU A 277 -24.36 60.56 36.23
N LEU A 278 -25.24 60.28 37.23
CA LEU A 278 -25.53 58.87 37.62
C LEU A 278 -26.25 58.07 36.53
N GLU A 279 -27.20 58.74 35.81
CA GLU A 279 -27.89 58.11 34.68
C GLU A 279 -26.91 57.79 33.53
N GLU A 280 -26.00 58.70 33.18
CA GLU A 280 -24.95 58.50 32.18
C GLU A 280 -23.98 57.32 32.58
N SER A 281 -23.58 57.31 33.86
CA SER A 281 -22.75 56.31 34.43
C SER A 281 -23.42 54.92 34.38
N LEU A 282 -24.72 54.83 34.72
CA LEU A 282 -25.51 53.62 34.63
C LEU A 282 -25.59 53.11 33.16
N ALA A 283 -25.85 54.02 32.21
CA ALA A 283 -25.90 53.63 30.80
C ALA A 283 -24.58 53.08 30.31
N LEU A 284 -23.43 53.61 30.76
CA LEU A 284 -22.10 53.06 30.44
C LEU A 284 -21.89 51.69 31.06
N VAL A 285 -22.31 51.47 32.31
CA VAL A 285 -22.24 50.16 32.99
C VAL A 285 -23.06 49.12 32.25
N GLN A 286 -24.32 49.47 31.86
CA GLN A 286 -25.20 48.58 31.09
C GLN A 286 -24.62 48.23 29.73
N ALA A 287 -24.11 49.21 28.97
CA ALA A 287 -23.47 48.96 27.67
C ALA A 287 -22.24 48.03 27.80
N THR A 288 -21.48 48.18 28.89
CA THR A 288 -20.31 47.35 29.16
C THR A 288 -20.73 45.92 29.48
N THR A 289 -21.80 45.71 30.28
CA THR A 289 -22.36 44.38 30.57
C THR A 289 -22.79 43.67 29.27
N GLU A 290 -23.51 44.41 28.40
CA GLU A 290 -23.97 43.87 27.12
C GLU A 290 -22.80 43.44 26.20
N GLU A 291 -21.75 44.28 26.10
CA GLU A 291 -20.56 43.95 25.31
C GLU A 291 -19.88 42.65 25.80
N VAL A 292 -19.75 42.47 27.12
CA VAL A 292 -19.16 41.26 27.71
C VAL A 292 -20.07 40.05 27.50
N GLY A 293 -21.39 40.20 27.64
CA GLY A 293 -22.37 39.15 27.36
C GLY A 293 -22.35 38.67 25.90
N VAL A 294 -22.26 39.60 24.94
CA VAL A 294 -22.12 39.26 23.51
C VAL A 294 -20.82 38.47 23.27
N ARG A 295 -19.74 38.87 23.94
CA ARG A 295 -18.46 38.15 23.82
C ARG A 295 -18.53 36.74 24.43
N GLU A 296 -19.18 36.56 25.58
CA GLU A 296 -19.42 35.24 26.16
C GLU A 296 -20.16 34.34 25.18
N HIS A 297 -21.27 34.83 24.61
CA HIS A 297 -22.07 34.06 23.66
C HIS A 297 -21.26 33.64 22.42
N LEU A 298 -20.39 34.56 21.93
CA LEU A 298 -19.48 34.23 20.81
C LEU A 298 -18.55 33.06 21.15
N TYR A 299 -17.92 33.07 22.33
CA TYR A 299 -17.04 31.99 22.76
C TYR A 299 -17.81 30.69 23.06
N ALA A 300 -19.00 30.74 23.61
CA ALA A 300 -19.87 29.60 23.84
C ALA A 300 -20.23 28.92 22.51
N THR A 301 -20.62 29.69 21.51
CA THR A 301 -20.92 29.20 20.17
C THR A 301 -19.68 28.55 19.54
N ALA A 302 -18.52 29.21 19.62
CA ALA A 302 -17.27 28.67 19.10
C ALA A 302 -16.84 27.36 19.78
N TYR A 303 -17.09 27.25 21.09
CA TYR A 303 -16.82 26.02 21.85
C TYR A 303 -17.72 24.85 21.40
N GLU A 304 -19.02 25.12 21.21
CA GLU A 304 -19.96 24.13 20.69
C GLU A 304 -19.58 23.65 19.27
N GLU A 305 -19.21 24.59 18.39
CA GLU A 305 -18.71 24.27 17.04
C GLU A 305 -17.44 23.42 17.10
N ALA A 306 -16.50 23.76 17.99
CA ALA A 306 -15.27 22.98 18.19
C ALA A 306 -15.57 21.55 18.68
N LEU A 307 -16.51 21.40 19.63
CA LEU A 307 -16.94 20.09 20.12
C LEU A 307 -17.60 19.25 19.02
N MET A 308 -18.48 19.86 18.21
CA MET A 308 -19.09 19.15 17.09
C MET A 308 -18.04 18.71 16.07
N PHE A 309 -17.05 19.54 15.81
CA PHE A 309 -15.97 19.19 14.91
C PHE A 309 -15.06 18.11 15.49
N PHE A 310 -14.75 18.17 16.78
CA PHE A 310 -13.99 17.13 17.48
C PHE A 310 -14.67 15.77 17.37
N LYS A 311 -15.99 15.71 17.61
CA LYS A 311 -16.80 14.49 17.42
C LYS A 311 -16.75 13.96 15.98
N LYS A 312 -16.69 14.85 14.97
CA LYS A 312 -16.52 14.41 13.57
C LYS A 312 -15.14 13.78 13.32
N ILE A 313 -14.10 14.25 14.00
CA ILE A 313 -12.78 13.63 13.93
C ILE A 313 -12.77 12.29 14.64
N GLU A 314 -13.38 12.18 15.83
CA GLU A 314 -13.52 10.91 16.56
C GLU A 314 -14.28 9.86 15.74
N ALA A 315 -15.30 10.25 15.01
CA ALA A 315 -16.04 9.36 14.12
C ALA A 315 -15.20 8.76 12.97
N LEU A 316 -13.99 9.27 12.72
CA LEU A 316 -13.05 8.71 11.75
C LEU A 316 -12.14 7.61 12.35
N GLU A 317 -12.26 7.31 13.64
CA GLU A 317 -11.45 6.29 14.31
C GLU A 317 -11.49 4.92 13.61
N PRO A 318 -12.66 4.37 13.23
CA PRO A 318 -12.71 3.08 12.53
C PRO A 318 -11.94 3.10 11.20
N ASP A 319 -12.08 4.18 10.44
CA ASP A 319 -11.38 4.34 9.15
C ASP A 319 -9.86 4.48 9.36
N LEU A 320 -9.43 5.14 10.45
CA LEU A 320 -8.01 5.26 10.82
C LEU A 320 -7.42 3.92 11.24
N VAL A 321 -8.16 3.12 12.00
CA VAL A 321 -7.76 1.75 12.37
C VAL A 321 -7.60 0.91 11.11
N GLU A 322 -8.58 0.96 10.20
CA GLU A 322 -8.50 0.26 8.92
C GLU A 322 -7.29 0.72 8.07
N LEU A 323 -7.00 2.02 8.05
CA LEU A 323 -5.82 2.55 7.36
C LEU A 323 -4.52 1.99 7.94
N VAL A 324 -4.39 1.95 9.27
CA VAL A 324 -3.20 1.41 9.96
C VAL A 324 -3.06 -0.10 9.71
N GLU A 325 -4.17 -0.86 9.75
CA GLU A 325 -4.16 -2.29 9.42
C GLU A 325 -3.79 -2.54 7.96
N THR A 326 -4.29 -1.72 7.04
CA THR A 326 -3.93 -1.80 5.62
C THR A 326 -2.44 -1.48 5.40
N PHE A 327 -1.87 -0.54 6.15
CA PHE A 327 -0.42 -0.31 6.14
C PHE A 327 0.36 -1.53 6.61
N ARG A 328 -0.08 -2.16 7.69
CA ARG A 328 0.55 -3.38 8.21
C ARG A 328 0.50 -4.53 7.21
N MET A 329 -0.64 -4.71 6.54
CA MET A 329 -0.75 -5.67 5.43
C MET A 329 0.17 -5.31 4.27
N ALA A 330 0.28 -4.03 3.94
CA ALA A 330 1.16 -3.54 2.88
C ALA A 330 2.66 -3.72 3.19
N GLU A 331 3.07 -3.69 4.45
CA GLU A 331 4.44 -4.05 4.88
C GLU A 331 4.71 -5.54 4.67
N GLY A 332 3.72 -6.41 4.94
CA GLY A 332 3.82 -7.86 4.69
C GLY A 332 3.87 -8.25 3.22
N LEU A 333 3.54 -7.36 2.27
CA LEU A 333 3.59 -7.65 0.84
C LEU A 333 5.02 -7.80 0.28
N GLU A 334 6.06 -7.39 0.99
CA GLU A 334 7.45 -7.52 0.52
C GLU A 334 7.82 -8.99 0.25
N GLU A 335 7.35 -9.90 1.10
CA GLU A 335 7.51 -11.34 0.90
C GLU A 335 6.74 -11.83 -0.34
N ASP A 336 5.50 -11.36 -0.55
CA ASP A 336 4.72 -11.68 -1.73
C ASP A 336 5.34 -11.11 -3.02
N PHE A 337 5.94 -9.91 -2.99
CA PHE A 337 6.68 -9.34 -4.11
C PHE A 337 7.88 -10.23 -4.49
N ASN A 338 8.74 -10.56 -3.51
CA ASN A 338 9.93 -11.39 -3.72
C ASN A 338 9.57 -12.80 -4.21
N ALA A 339 8.52 -13.41 -3.64
CA ALA A 339 8.04 -14.71 -4.06
C ALA A 339 7.46 -14.68 -5.49
N THR A 340 6.73 -13.63 -5.84
CA THR A 340 6.16 -13.45 -7.19
C THR A 340 7.25 -13.24 -8.23
N GLU A 341 8.27 -12.46 -7.92
CA GLU A 341 9.42 -12.25 -8.81
C GLU A 341 10.16 -13.58 -9.10
N LYS A 342 10.36 -14.41 -8.08
CA LYS A 342 10.93 -15.76 -8.26
C LYS A 342 10.06 -16.65 -9.15
N LEU A 343 8.73 -16.67 -8.92
CA LEU A 343 7.80 -17.44 -9.74
C LEU A 343 7.82 -16.98 -11.21
N ILE A 344 7.86 -15.67 -11.46
CA ILE A 344 7.99 -15.10 -12.82
C ILE A 344 9.31 -15.57 -13.45
N GLY A 345 10.41 -15.57 -12.68
CA GLY A 345 11.72 -16.08 -13.12
C GLY A 345 11.68 -17.57 -13.47
N GLU A 346 11.01 -18.38 -12.66
CA GLU A 346 10.82 -19.82 -12.92
C GLU A 346 10.01 -20.07 -14.19
N ILE A 347 8.88 -19.35 -14.36
CA ILE A 347 8.05 -19.44 -15.57
C ILE A 347 8.83 -19.01 -16.81
N ASN A 348 9.66 -17.96 -16.71
CA ASN A 348 10.51 -17.53 -17.81
C ASN A 348 11.59 -18.56 -18.15
N SER A 349 12.21 -19.18 -17.14
CA SER A 349 13.19 -20.24 -17.34
C SER A 349 12.58 -21.46 -18.03
N LEU A 350 11.34 -21.84 -17.63
CA LEU A 350 10.58 -22.89 -18.30
C LEU A 350 10.23 -22.51 -19.75
N ALA A 351 9.85 -21.26 -20.00
CA ALA A 351 9.56 -20.80 -21.37
C ALA A 351 10.80 -20.93 -22.28
N ILE A 352 11.97 -20.53 -21.79
CA ILE A 352 13.25 -20.68 -22.50
C ILE A 352 13.54 -22.18 -22.75
N TRP A 353 13.35 -23.02 -21.72
CA TRP A 353 13.57 -24.47 -21.87
C TRP A 353 12.63 -25.07 -22.91
N TYR A 354 11.36 -24.64 -22.98
CA TYR A 354 10.41 -25.12 -23.99
C TYR A 354 10.77 -24.66 -25.40
N GLU A 355 11.26 -23.43 -25.56
CA GLU A 355 11.79 -22.95 -26.85
C GLU A 355 12.99 -23.82 -27.30
N GLU A 356 13.94 -24.07 -26.38
CA GLU A 356 15.11 -24.92 -26.66
C GLU A 356 14.75 -26.39 -26.90
N PHE A 357 13.73 -26.91 -26.20
CA PHE A 357 13.21 -28.24 -26.46
C PHE A 357 12.66 -28.39 -27.89
N HIS A 358 11.89 -27.40 -28.33
CA HIS A 358 11.39 -27.37 -29.71
C HIS A 358 12.52 -27.32 -30.73
N ASN A 359 13.54 -26.52 -30.51
CA ASN A 359 14.70 -26.38 -31.40
C ASN A 359 15.57 -27.68 -31.39
N SER A 360 15.79 -28.23 -30.21
CA SER A 360 16.59 -29.44 -30.01
C SER A 360 15.98 -30.64 -30.66
N TYR A 361 14.64 -30.75 -30.71
CA TYR A 361 14.00 -31.83 -31.49
C TYR A 361 14.32 -31.75 -32.98
N GLY A 362 14.33 -30.56 -33.57
CA GLY A 362 14.78 -30.36 -34.94
C GLY A 362 16.21 -30.80 -35.16
N ALA A 363 17.11 -30.39 -34.26
CA ALA A 363 18.53 -30.78 -34.29
C ALA A 363 18.71 -32.31 -34.11
N LEU A 364 17.90 -32.93 -33.26
CA LEU A 364 17.92 -34.40 -33.09
C LEU A 364 17.63 -35.15 -34.40
N VAL A 365 16.60 -34.72 -35.13
CA VAL A 365 16.24 -35.32 -36.42
C VAL A 365 17.40 -35.22 -37.41
N VAL A 366 18.03 -34.06 -37.53
CA VAL A 366 19.21 -33.84 -38.41
C VAL A 366 20.37 -34.72 -37.98
N GLU A 367 20.67 -34.84 -36.70
CA GLU A 367 21.73 -35.67 -36.17
C GLU A 367 21.50 -37.16 -36.44
N ILE A 368 20.26 -37.63 -36.32
CA ILE A 368 19.91 -39.01 -36.70
C ILE A 368 20.24 -39.25 -38.17
N VAL A 369 19.86 -38.35 -39.07
CA VAL A 369 20.17 -38.47 -40.51
C VAL A 369 21.67 -38.45 -40.75
N ARG A 370 22.40 -37.54 -40.12
CA ARG A 370 23.87 -37.50 -40.25
C ARG A 370 24.51 -38.81 -39.82
N ARG A 371 24.07 -39.43 -38.72
CA ARG A 371 24.59 -40.72 -38.25
C ARG A 371 24.27 -41.83 -39.20
N HIS A 372 23.07 -41.85 -39.80
CA HIS A 372 22.73 -42.83 -40.86
C HIS A 372 23.65 -42.70 -42.08
N GLN A 373 23.91 -41.48 -42.55
CA GLN A 373 24.81 -41.25 -43.68
C GLN A 373 26.23 -41.72 -43.37
N VAL A 374 26.74 -41.49 -42.17
CA VAL A 374 28.06 -41.97 -41.75
C VAL A 374 28.08 -43.48 -41.73
N HIS A 375 27.04 -44.14 -41.18
CA HIS A 375 26.96 -45.60 -41.13
C HIS A 375 26.90 -46.23 -42.53
N GLN A 376 26.05 -45.72 -43.42
CA GLN A 376 25.99 -46.18 -44.82
C GLN A 376 27.33 -45.99 -45.56
N ASN A 377 28.04 -44.88 -45.32
CA ASN A 377 29.35 -44.68 -45.92
C ASN A 377 30.39 -45.68 -45.37
N GLN A 378 30.34 -45.99 -44.07
CA GLN A 378 31.20 -47.03 -43.46
C GLN A 378 30.91 -48.43 -44.03
N GLU A 379 29.63 -48.77 -44.15
CA GLU A 379 29.25 -50.08 -44.79
C GLU A 379 29.72 -50.13 -46.22
N ARG A 380 29.62 -49.09 -47.01
CA ARG A 380 30.13 -49.02 -48.37
C ARG A 380 31.65 -49.23 -48.41
N ILE A 381 32.40 -48.56 -47.54
CA ILE A 381 33.88 -48.70 -47.45
C ILE A 381 34.25 -50.08 -47.07
N ILE A 382 33.56 -50.71 -46.09
CA ILE A 382 33.81 -52.08 -45.69
C ILE A 382 33.51 -53.04 -46.84
N THR A 383 32.40 -52.86 -47.54
CA THR A 383 32.01 -53.66 -48.69
C THR A 383 33.05 -53.62 -49.82
N GLU A 384 33.48 -52.38 -50.16
CA GLU A 384 34.51 -52.18 -51.18
C GLU A 384 35.88 -52.80 -50.77
N PHE A 385 36.23 -52.69 -49.48
CA PHE A 385 37.44 -53.29 -48.91
C PHE A 385 37.38 -54.80 -49.00
N MET A 386 36.28 -55.41 -48.52
CA MET A 386 36.07 -56.86 -48.56
C MET A 386 36.11 -57.41 -50.00
N GLN A 387 35.51 -56.68 -50.96
CA GLN A 387 35.54 -57.04 -52.37
C GLN A 387 36.99 -57.04 -52.94
N LYS A 388 37.77 -55.99 -52.56
CA LYS A 388 39.22 -55.98 -52.98
C LYS A 388 40.01 -57.09 -52.35
N MET A 389 39.79 -57.37 -51.07
CA MET A 389 40.47 -58.53 -50.40
C MET A 389 40.12 -59.84 -51.01
N GLN A 390 38.82 -60.05 -51.34
CA GLN A 390 38.38 -61.29 -52.00
C GLN A 390 39.00 -61.45 -53.42
N THR A 391 39.05 -60.34 -54.18
CA THR A 391 39.70 -60.31 -55.50
C THR A 391 41.18 -60.74 -55.37
N SER A 392 41.91 -60.11 -54.44
CA SER A 392 43.32 -60.39 -54.17
C SER A 392 43.54 -61.84 -53.73
N TYR A 393 42.64 -62.36 -52.91
CA TYR A 393 42.70 -63.80 -52.49
C TYR A 393 42.55 -64.76 -53.68
N VAL A 394 41.56 -64.47 -54.57
CA VAL A 394 41.33 -65.28 -55.75
C VAL A 394 42.53 -65.24 -56.71
N ASP A 395 43.09 -64.00 -56.92
CA ASP A 395 44.28 -63.86 -57.79
C ASP A 395 45.50 -64.58 -57.25
N GLU A 396 45.71 -64.53 -55.92
CA GLU A 396 46.78 -65.27 -55.25
C GLU A 396 46.59 -66.83 -55.37
N MET A 397 45.36 -67.32 -55.17
CA MET A 397 45.03 -68.75 -55.40
C MET A 397 45.30 -69.15 -56.81
N ASN A 398 44.93 -68.34 -57.81
CA ASN A 398 45.21 -68.60 -59.23
C ASN A 398 46.72 -68.67 -59.51
N GLN A 399 47.49 -67.69 -58.96
CA GLN A 399 48.94 -67.69 -59.11
C GLN A 399 49.60 -68.91 -58.48
N ARG A 400 49.15 -69.32 -57.27
CA ARG A 400 49.63 -70.56 -56.62
C ARG A 400 49.28 -71.79 -57.42
N ALA A 401 48.09 -71.88 -58.00
CA ALA A 401 47.65 -73.00 -58.85
C ALA A 401 48.53 -73.11 -60.13
N VAL A 402 48.74 -71.97 -60.82
CA VAL A 402 49.62 -71.97 -62.02
C VAL A 402 51.04 -72.35 -61.68
N PHE A 403 51.58 -71.91 -60.57
CA PHE A 403 52.91 -72.28 -60.12
C PHE A 403 52.98 -73.81 -59.81
N SER A 404 51.99 -74.33 -59.06
CA SER A 404 51.89 -75.74 -58.70
C SER A 404 51.76 -76.62 -59.93
N GLU A 405 50.96 -76.24 -60.91
CA GLU A 405 50.83 -76.97 -62.18
C GLU A 405 52.12 -77.04 -62.95
N ARG A 406 52.83 -75.93 -62.99
CA ARG A 406 54.08 -75.78 -63.81
C ARG A 406 55.29 -76.43 -63.13
N HIS A 407 55.44 -76.31 -61.83
CA HIS A 407 56.64 -76.62 -61.09
C HIS A 407 56.44 -77.68 -59.99
N GLY A 408 55.23 -77.86 -59.43
CA GLY A 408 54.94 -78.70 -58.27
C GLY A 408 55.33 -80.17 -58.44
N LYS A 409 55.17 -80.73 -59.63
CA LYS A 409 55.58 -82.15 -59.94
C LYS A 409 57.09 -82.39 -59.94
N PHE A 410 57.89 -81.35 -59.93
CA PHE A 410 59.34 -81.41 -59.88
C PHE A 410 59.97 -81.08 -58.55
N LEU A 411 59.11 -80.59 -57.56
CA LEU A 411 59.55 -80.17 -56.24
C LEU A 411 59.21 -81.25 -55.21
N PRO A 412 60.19 -81.73 -54.41
CA PRO A 412 59.92 -82.67 -53.32
C PRO A 412 59.02 -81.94 -52.27
N VAL A 413 58.02 -82.68 -51.71
CA VAL A 413 57.08 -82.16 -50.72
C VAL A 413 57.82 -81.70 -49.45
N ASP A 414 58.87 -82.36 -49.05
CA ASP A 414 59.65 -82.06 -47.83
C ASP A 414 60.54 -80.81 -47.96
N LEU A 415 60.69 -80.23 -49.17
CA LEU A 415 61.52 -79.04 -49.38
C LEU A 415 60.91 -77.79 -48.75
N CYS A 416 59.57 -77.63 -48.76
CA CYS A 416 58.83 -76.57 -48.14
C CYS A 416 57.41 -77.06 -47.75
N PRO A 417 57.22 -77.58 -46.54
CA PRO A 417 55.97 -78.23 -46.14
C PRO A 417 54.76 -77.25 -46.17
N THR A 418 54.99 -75.99 -45.95
CA THR A 418 53.92 -74.92 -45.93
C THR A 418 53.61 -74.43 -47.35
N PHE A 419 54.24 -74.90 -48.39
CA PHE A 419 54.03 -74.46 -49.75
C PHE A 419 52.61 -74.71 -50.29
N ALA A 420 51.96 -75.79 -49.79
CA ALA A 420 50.59 -76.15 -50.15
C ALA A 420 49.50 -75.41 -49.32
N ASP A 421 49.92 -74.70 -48.32
CA ASP A 421 48.96 -73.99 -47.47
C ASP A 421 48.15 -72.91 -48.26
N GLN A 422 46.89 -72.78 -47.89
CA GLN A 422 46.04 -71.77 -48.49
C GLN A 422 46.45 -70.33 -47.99
N PRO A 423 46.29 -69.29 -48.82
CA PRO A 423 46.54 -67.96 -48.37
C PRO A 423 45.58 -67.55 -47.23
N PRO A 424 46.00 -66.69 -46.29
CA PRO A 424 45.15 -66.30 -45.20
C PRO A 424 43.93 -65.51 -45.72
N GLN A 425 42.76 -65.83 -45.13
CA GLN A 425 41.52 -65.03 -45.32
C GLN A 425 41.37 -64.06 -44.20
N TYR A 426 40.87 -62.87 -44.54
CA TYR A 426 40.63 -61.82 -43.58
C TYR A 426 39.14 -61.53 -43.49
N GLU A 427 38.61 -61.37 -42.26
CA GLU A 427 37.24 -61.03 -41.99
C GLU A 427 37.19 -59.69 -41.26
N VAL A 428 36.21 -58.90 -41.57
CA VAL A 428 35.88 -57.67 -40.79
C VAL A 428 34.73 -57.97 -39.84
N LEU A 429 35.00 -57.89 -38.52
CA LEU A 429 33.99 -58.10 -37.48
C LEU A 429 33.45 -56.77 -37.03
N THR A 430 32.14 -56.60 -37.05
CA THR A 430 31.45 -55.43 -36.47
C THR A 430 31.12 -55.68 -35.00
N HIS A 431 31.53 -54.79 -34.11
CA HIS A 431 31.15 -54.83 -32.71
C HIS A 431 29.97 -53.87 -32.45
N GLY A 432 28.81 -54.42 -32.01
CA GLY A 432 27.59 -53.69 -31.77
C GLY A 432 26.59 -53.72 -32.92
N GLU A 433 25.32 -53.59 -32.56
CA GLU A 433 24.21 -53.53 -33.51
C GLU A 433 23.81 -52.08 -33.79
N TRP A 434 23.54 -51.76 -35.05
CA TRP A 434 23.00 -50.46 -35.45
C TRP A 434 21.47 -50.45 -35.21
N SER A 435 21.00 -49.67 -34.21
CA SER A 435 19.60 -49.64 -33.78
C SER A 435 18.91 -48.29 -33.97
N LEU A 436 19.61 -47.31 -34.54
CA LEU A 436 19.06 -45.93 -34.66
C LEU A 436 17.92 -45.92 -35.70
N PRO A 437 16.70 -45.46 -35.32
CA PRO A 437 15.57 -45.42 -36.24
C PRO A 437 15.78 -44.37 -37.34
N MET A 438 15.26 -44.63 -38.54
CA MET A 438 15.30 -43.64 -39.62
C MET A 438 14.04 -42.77 -39.58
N PRO A 439 14.15 -41.45 -39.52
CA PRO A 439 13.02 -40.54 -39.56
C PRO A 439 12.21 -40.67 -40.86
N THR A 440 10.91 -40.43 -40.76
CA THR A 440 10.04 -40.42 -41.94
C THR A 440 10.40 -39.31 -42.92
N ARG A 441 10.18 -39.52 -44.20
CA ARG A 441 10.49 -38.52 -45.25
C ARG A 441 9.74 -37.19 -45.02
N ALA A 442 8.54 -37.24 -44.44
CA ALA A 442 7.76 -36.04 -44.11
C ALA A 442 8.42 -35.22 -43.03
N THR A 443 8.95 -35.87 -41.97
CA THR A 443 9.68 -35.21 -40.88
C THR A 443 10.97 -34.56 -41.38
N LEU A 444 11.70 -35.26 -42.29
CA LEU A 444 12.91 -34.71 -42.90
C LEU A 444 12.62 -33.41 -43.69
N GLN A 445 11.60 -33.41 -44.53
CA GLN A 445 11.21 -32.22 -45.31
C GLN A 445 10.80 -31.04 -44.38
N LEU A 446 10.07 -31.33 -43.29
CA LEU A 446 9.71 -30.33 -42.30
C LEU A 446 10.92 -29.72 -41.61
N VAL A 447 11.89 -30.55 -41.23
CA VAL A 447 13.13 -30.09 -40.58
C VAL A 447 14.01 -29.26 -41.52
N GLU A 448 14.18 -29.70 -42.76
CA GLU A 448 14.94 -28.96 -43.79
C GLU A 448 14.31 -27.59 -44.09
N SER A 449 12.96 -27.52 -44.13
CA SER A 449 12.26 -26.24 -44.35
C SER A 449 12.40 -25.26 -43.17
N HIS A 450 12.65 -25.75 -41.95
CA HIS A 450 12.83 -24.94 -40.77
C HIS A 450 14.31 -24.56 -40.53
N LEU A 451 15.24 -25.47 -40.79
CA LEU A 451 16.68 -25.26 -40.66
C LEU A 451 17.26 -24.38 -41.77
N GLY A 452 16.66 -24.37 -42.96
CA GLY A 452 17.04 -23.47 -44.05
C GLY A 452 16.74 -21.97 -43.77
N LYS A 453 16.13 -21.65 -42.61
CA LYS A 453 15.88 -20.27 -42.12
C LYS A 453 16.83 -19.87 -40.99
N VAL A 454 17.65 -20.75 -40.48
CA VAL A 454 18.67 -20.45 -39.47
C VAL A 454 20.00 -20.57 -40.21
N ASP A 455 20.60 -19.45 -40.58
CA ASP A 455 21.93 -19.38 -41.17
C ASP A 455 22.94 -20.13 -40.25
N VAL A 456 23.68 -21.06 -40.86
CA VAL A 456 24.85 -21.71 -40.27
C VAL A 456 25.96 -20.67 -40.03
#